data_d7f3587a2f815dc5ca2be8815022ef3a
#
_entry.id   d7f3587a2f815dc5ca2be8815022ef3a
#
_cell.length_a   1.000
_cell.length_b   1.000
_cell.length_c   1.000
_cell.angle_alpha   90.00
_cell.angle_beta   90.00
_cell.angle_gamma   90.00
#
_symmetry.space_group_name_H-M   'P 1'
#
loop_
_entity.id
_entity.type
_entity.pdbx_description
1 polymer ?
#
loop_
_entity_poly.entity_id
_entity_poly.type
_entity_poly.pdbx_seq_one_letter_code
_entity_poly.pdbx_strand_id
1 'polypeptide(L)'
;MKILYVSSEAFPFCKTGGLADVAGSLPSALARNGDQVAVILPLYGQIGQQWRQQMTFRRYIYVDLGWRHQYCGLFSLEKDGVMWYFVDNEHYFCRGALYGEYDDGERFAFFCKAVIDLLPSLDWMPDILHCNDWQTALVPIYLKDVCTRWEAVRRIRTVFTIHNIEYQGRYGADTVDQLFGLDRGWYNDGTLQMDGDVNLMKGAMLVSDAVTTVSPTYAAQLHDAAYAEGMEGVVRMIDGKFSGVVNGLDVAGYDPAHDPALPENYGVDHMAGKAACKASLQASLGLAQEPDTPLMGIVSRLVGHKGLDIVEQGLDGIMATGCQLVVLGKGESRYEDFFRGKAWEYGGRLSAQITYAEDLARRVYAGCDLFLMPSRSEPCGLSQMIAMRYGAVPIVRRTGGLADTVRSCQVGQEDGTGYLFERYDAGAMLDVIGQATGLYRGDRAGFDTVRRRGMTADFSWARSAGEYRHIYEKLLG
;
A
#
# COMPACT_ATOMS: atom_id res chain seq x y z
N MET A 1 1.96 10.51 -22.81
CA MET A 1 1.74 11.65 -21.87
C MET A 1 3.02 11.84 -21.04
N LYS A 2 3.20 13.01 -20.45
CA LYS A 2 4.31 13.31 -19.53
C LYS A 2 3.76 13.33 -18.10
N ILE A 3 4.20 12.38 -17.29
CA ILE A 3 3.64 12.15 -15.95
C ILE A 3 4.73 12.33 -14.91
N LEU A 4 4.54 13.26 -13.99
CA LEU A 4 5.36 13.39 -12.79
C LEU A 4 4.61 12.78 -11.61
N TYR A 5 5.10 11.65 -11.13
CA TYR A 5 4.57 10.93 -9.99
C TYR A 5 5.24 11.43 -8.71
N VAL A 6 4.48 11.98 -7.79
CA VAL A 6 4.99 12.58 -6.54
C VAL A 6 4.67 11.65 -5.38
N SER A 7 5.69 11.17 -4.70
CA SER A 7 5.53 10.23 -3.59
C SER A 7 6.47 10.54 -2.44
N SER A 8 6.04 10.23 -1.24
CA SER A 8 6.88 10.35 -0.04
C SER A 8 7.77 9.13 0.19
N GLU A 9 7.49 8.00 -0.44
CA GLU A 9 8.31 6.77 -0.40
C GLU A 9 8.20 6.02 -1.72
N ALA A 10 9.22 5.24 -2.07
CA ALA A 10 9.20 4.37 -3.24
C ALA A 10 10.23 3.23 -3.10
N PHE A 11 9.80 1.99 -3.34
CA PHE A 11 10.70 0.85 -3.48
C PHE A 11 11.49 0.95 -4.82
N PRO A 12 12.79 0.65 -4.87
CA PRO A 12 13.61 0.03 -3.81
C PRO A 12 14.38 1.04 -2.94
N PHE A 13 14.09 2.32 -2.99
CA PHE A 13 14.88 3.37 -2.33
C PHE A 13 14.55 3.47 -0.83
N CYS A 14 13.28 3.54 -0.50
CA CYS A 14 12.78 3.58 0.88
C CYS A 14 11.36 3.03 0.94
N LYS A 15 11.00 2.37 2.07
CA LYS A 15 9.70 1.72 2.23
C LYS A 15 9.29 1.65 3.69
N THR A 16 8.05 2.02 3.96
CA THR A 16 7.36 1.78 5.24
C THR A 16 6.06 0.99 5.06
N GLY A 17 5.44 1.10 3.88
CA GLY A 17 4.13 0.51 3.59
C GLY A 17 3.89 0.20 2.12
N GLY A 18 2.61 -0.03 1.79
CA GLY A 18 2.20 -0.39 0.43
C GLY A 18 2.36 0.74 -0.59
N LEU A 19 2.39 2.02 -0.15
CA LEU A 19 2.64 3.15 -1.04
C LEU A 19 3.98 2.99 -1.77
N ALA A 20 5.03 2.53 -1.07
CA ALA A 20 6.34 2.33 -1.68
C ALA A 20 6.30 1.29 -2.82
N ASP A 21 5.54 0.20 -2.65
CA ASP A 21 5.36 -0.82 -3.69
C ASP A 21 4.65 -0.24 -4.92
N VAL A 22 3.61 0.56 -4.71
CA VAL A 22 2.88 1.26 -5.78
C VAL A 22 3.79 2.23 -6.52
N ALA A 23 4.47 3.12 -5.77
CA ALA A 23 5.36 4.14 -6.35
C ALA A 23 6.59 3.53 -7.03
N GLY A 24 7.01 2.32 -6.63
CA GLY A 24 8.08 1.56 -7.28
C GLY A 24 7.65 0.84 -8.56
N SER A 25 6.35 0.58 -8.74
CA SER A 25 5.87 -0.32 -9.79
C SER A 25 4.98 0.36 -10.84
N LEU A 26 4.01 1.17 -10.42
CA LEU A 26 3.09 1.86 -11.34
C LEU A 26 3.81 2.77 -12.35
N PRO A 27 4.80 3.61 -11.96
CA PRO A 27 5.53 4.43 -12.91
C PRO A 27 6.20 3.64 -14.02
N SER A 28 6.84 2.51 -13.67
CA SER A 28 7.46 1.61 -14.65
C SER A 28 6.44 0.93 -15.56
N ALA A 29 5.24 0.61 -15.06
CA ALA A 29 4.17 0.05 -15.88
C ALA A 29 3.61 1.08 -16.87
N LEU A 30 3.44 2.35 -16.45
CA LEU A 30 3.05 3.46 -17.33
C LEU A 30 4.11 3.73 -18.40
N ALA A 31 5.40 3.72 -18.02
CA ALA A 31 6.50 3.89 -18.98
C ALA A 31 6.51 2.79 -20.05
N ARG A 32 6.27 1.52 -19.67
CA ARG A 32 6.12 0.40 -20.63
C ARG A 32 4.95 0.59 -21.59
N ASN A 33 3.92 1.34 -21.22
CA ASN A 33 2.79 1.70 -22.10
C ASN A 33 3.11 2.87 -23.04
N GLY A 34 4.37 3.38 -23.05
CA GLY A 34 4.83 4.46 -23.92
C GLY A 34 4.67 5.86 -23.35
N ASP A 35 4.34 6.01 -22.08
CA ASP A 35 4.30 7.30 -21.41
C ASP A 35 5.71 7.73 -20.94
N GLN A 36 5.98 9.03 -20.96
CA GLN A 36 7.20 9.59 -20.37
C GLN A 36 6.96 9.83 -18.88
N VAL A 37 7.60 9.05 -18.03
CA VAL A 37 7.31 9.05 -16.60
C VAL A 37 8.53 9.43 -15.80
N ALA A 38 8.35 10.31 -14.83
CA ALA A 38 9.32 10.57 -13.77
C ALA A 38 8.66 10.42 -12.40
N VAL A 39 9.45 10.06 -11.41
CA VAL A 39 9.07 10.04 -10.00
C VAL A 39 9.90 11.05 -9.25
N ILE A 40 9.29 11.81 -8.34
CA ILE A 40 9.99 12.72 -7.44
C ILE A 40 9.67 12.36 -5.98
N LEU A 41 10.72 12.22 -5.17
CA LEU A 41 10.63 11.85 -3.76
C LEU A 41 11.73 12.52 -2.94
N PRO A 42 11.61 12.58 -1.58
CA PRO A 42 12.68 13.09 -0.72
C PRO A 42 13.93 12.20 -0.75
N LEU A 43 15.11 12.81 -0.66
CA LEU A 43 16.39 12.11 -0.51
C LEU A 43 16.63 11.75 0.96
N TYR A 44 15.93 10.74 1.46
CA TYR A 44 16.06 10.32 2.86
C TYR A 44 17.44 9.74 3.19
N GLY A 45 17.89 9.96 4.43
CA GLY A 45 19.15 9.42 4.95
C GLY A 45 19.25 7.89 4.86
N GLN A 46 18.11 7.18 4.94
CA GLN A 46 18.02 5.71 4.85
C GLN A 46 18.22 5.15 3.43
N ILE A 47 18.20 5.99 2.39
CA ILE A 47 18.48 5.52 1.02
C ILE A 47 19.92 5.01 0.95
N GLY A 48 20.06 3.73 0.61
CA GLY A 48 21.33 3.01 0.65
C GLY A 48 22.41 3.61 -0.28
N GLN A 49 23.67 3.46 0.12
CA GLN A 49 24.83 3.97 -0.62
C GLN A 49 24.90 3.45 -2.07
N GLN A 50 24.44 2.21 -2.32
CA GLN A 50 24.38 1.64 -3.67
C GLN A 50 23.51 2.47 -4.62
N TRP A 51 22.47 3.16 -4.13
CA TRP A 51 21.65 4.06 -4.92
C TRP A 51 22.24 5.45 -5.01
N ARG A 52 22.71 6.01 -3.87
CA ARG A 52 23.31 7.35 -3.81
C ARG A 52 24.50 7.51 -4.75
N GLN A 53 25.35 6.46 -4.89
CA GLN A 53 26.51 6.46 -5.77
C GLN A 53 26.15 6.50 -7.28
N GLN A 54 24.94 6.12 -7.63
CA GLN A 54 24.42 6.17 -9.00
C GLN A 54 23.69 7.49 -9.31
N MET A 55 23.40 8.30 -8.30
CA MET A 55 22.70 9.56 -8.48
C MET A 55 23.60 10.63 -9.06
N THR A 56 23.05 11.42 -9.98
CA THR A 56 23.70 12.59 -10.55
C THR A 56 23.11 13.85 -9.92
N PHE A 57 23.96 14.68 -9.34
CA PHE A 57 23.55 16.02 -8.91
C PHE A 57 23.23 16.89 -10.13
N ARG A 58 22.03 17.48 -10.16
CA ARG A 58 21.54 18.31 -11.28
C ARG A 58 21.75 19.79 -11.02
N ARG A 59 21.25 20.25 -9.88
CA ARG A 59 21.34 21.65 -9.43
C ARG A 59 20.80 21.81 -8.01
N TYR A 60 20.90 23.02 -7.49
CA TYR A 60 20.17 23.43 -6.32
C TYR A 60 19.35 24.70 -6.57
N ILE A 61 18.34 24.88 -5.76
CA ILE A 61 17.55 26.12 -5.63
C ILE A 61 17.38 26.42 -4.14
N TYR A 62 16.80 27.56 -3.85
CA TYR A 62 16.25 27.83 -2.53
C TYR A 62 14.72 27.83 -2.61
N VAL A 63 14.08 27.26 -1.60
CA VAL A 63 12.63 27.16 -1.47
C VAL A 63 12.19 28.07 -0.34
N ASP A 64 11.29 29.00 -0.66
CA ASP A 64 10.66 29.88 0.32
C ASP A 64 9.40 29.22 0.86
N LEU A 65 9.34 29.04 2.20
CA LEU A 65 8.21 28.46 2.89
C LEU A 65 7.85 29.33 4.11
N GLY A 66 6.85 30.20 3.94
CA GLY A 66 6.58 31.24 4.91
C GLY A 66 7.80 32.17 5.06
N TRP A 67 8.33 32.29 6.27
CA TRP A 67 9.54 33.08 6.56
C TRP A 67 10.85 32.31 6.33
N ARG A 68 10.78 31.02 6.01
CA ARG A 68 11.95 30.15 5.85
C ARG A 68 12.49 30.24 4.43
N HIS A 69 13.82 30.22 4.31
CA HIS A 69 14.56 30.18 3.04
C HIS A 69 15.52 28.99 3.09
N GLN A 70 15.11 27.88 2.50
CA GLN A 70 15.76 26.59 2.68
C GLN A 70 16.46 26.10 1.41
N TYR A 71 17.66 25.57 1.55
CA TYR A 71 18.36 24.86 0.47
C TYR A 71 17.53 23.66 -0.02
N CYS A 72 17.55 23.46 -1.34
CA CYS A 72 16.91 22.34 -2.00
C CYS A 72 17.79 21.84 -3.13
N GLY A 73 18.48 20.73 -2.95
CA GLY A 73 19.24 20.05 -3.99
C GLY A 73 18.34 19.13 -4.81
N LEU A 74 18.66 19.00 -6.09
CA LEU A 74 18.01 18.04 -7.00
C LEU A 74 19.02 17.03 -7.48
N PHE A 75 18.78 15.76 -7.17
CA PHE A 75 19.52 14.62 -7.72
C PHE A 75 18.62 13.83 -8.66
N SER A 76 19.22 13.09 -9.59
CA SER A 76 18.47 12.20 -10.50
C SER A 76 19.17 10.86 -10.71
N LEU A 77 18.37 9.84 -11.01
CA LEU A 77 18.78 8.49 -11.38
C LEU A 77 17.80 7.94 -12.40
N GLU A 78 18.26 7.34 -13.47
CA GLU A 78 17.41 6.61 -14.41
C GLU A 78 17.40 5.12 -14.04
N LYS A 79 16.21 4.55 -13.89
CA LYS A 79 16.02 3.15 -13.57
C LYS A 79 14.73 2.61 -14.17
N ASP A 80 14.79 1.46 -14.84
CA ASP A 80 13.63 0.74 -15.41
C ASP A 80 12.78 1.60 -16.37
N GLY A 81 13.44 2.51 -17.14
CA GLY A 81 12.77 3.42 -18.09
C GLY A 81 12.04 4.60 -17.41
N VAL A 82 12.27 4.82 -16.12
CA VAL A 82 11.71 5.91 -15.33
C VAL A 82 12.84 6.82 -14.86
N MET A 83 12.65 8.14 -14.97
CA MET A 83 13.53 9.13 -14.37
C MET A 83 13.12 9.36 -12.92
N TRP A 84 14.04 9.11 -12.00
CA TRP A 84 13.86 9.33 -10.56
C TRP A 84 14.53 10.62 -10.15
N TYR A 85 13.79 11.53 -9.56
CA TYR A 85 14.28 12.78 -8.97
C TYR A 85 14.23 12.69 -7.45
N PHE A 86 15.27 13.19 -6.79
CA PHE A 86 15.39 13.20 -5.34
C PHE A 86 15.59 14.63 -4.85
N VAL A 87 14.72 15.05 -3.95
CA VAL A 87 14.76 16.36 -3.29
C VAL A 87 15.66 16.27 -2.07
N ASP A 88 16.80 16.91 -2.14
CA ASP A 88 17.81 16.90 -1.07
C ASP A 88 17.65 18.09 -0.14
N ASN A 89 17.47 17.78 1.13
CA ASN A 89 17.65 18.69 2.27
C ASN A 89 17.93 17.82 3.50
N GLU A 90 19.18 17.81 3.97
CA GLU A 90 19.61 16.97 5.09
C GLU A 90 18.86 17.29 6.39
N HIS A 91 18.54 18.57 6.62
CA HIS A 91 17.79 18.97 7.81
C HIS A 91 16.43 18.30 7.89
N TYR A 92 15.70 18.22 6.77
CA TYR A 92 14.38 17.64 6.74
C TYR A 92 14.38 16.11 6.52
N PHE A 93 15.33 15.56 5.76
CA PHE A 93 15.24 14.18 5.29
C PHE A 93 16.32 13.23 5.80
N CYS A 94 17.38 13.75 6.44
CA CYS A 94 18.36 12.89 7.11
C CYS A 94 17.95 12.62 8.57
N ARG A 95 16.84 11.89 8.74
CA ARG A 95 16.22 11.58 10.04
C ARG A 95 16.20 10.08 10.32
N GLY A 96 15.85 9.68 11.55
CA GLY A 96 15.79 8.28 11.97
C GLY A 96 14.65 7.48 11.32
N ALA A 97 13.56 8.15 10.97
CA ALA A 97 12.38 7.55 10.32
C ALA A 97 11.92 8.39 9.13
N LEU A 98 11.14 7.78 8.22
CA LEU A 98 10.53 8.50 7.11
C LEU A 98 9.42 9.43 7.61
N TYR A 99 8.64 8.96 8.58
CA TYR A 99 7.46 9.60 9.15
C TYR A 99 7.48 9.55 10.67
N GLY A 100 6.63 10.37 11.31
CA GLY A 100 6.44 10.38 12.75
C GLY A 100 7.34 11.37 13.49
N GLU A 101 8.00 12.27 12.77
CA GLU A 101 8.75 13.36 13.38
C GLU A 101 7.79 14.52 13.77
N TYR A 102 8.14 15.24 14.81
CA TYR A 102 7.30 16.34 15.32
C TYR A 102 7.07 17.47 14.28
N ASP A 103 7.97 17.61 13.33
CA ASP A 103 7.98 18.62 12.27
C ASP A 103 7.54 18.08 10.89
N ASP A 104 6.86 16.95 10.83
CA ASP A 104 6.40 16.35 9.57
C ASP A 104 5.59 17.31 8.70
N GLY A 105 4.78 18.20 9.32
CA GLY A 105 4.04 19.23 8.59
C GLY A 105 4.96 20.17 7.81
N GLU A 106 6.05 20.61 8.40
CA GLU A 106 7.05 21.46 7.76
C GLU A 106 7.87 20.69 6.71
N ARG A 107 8.31 19.50 7.04
CA ARG A 107 9.09 18.62 6.17
C ARG A 107 8.37 18.37 4.84
N PHE A 108 7.11 17.97 4.91
CA PHE A 108 6.32 17.66 3.71
C PHE A 108 5.76 18.90 3.02
N ALA A 109 5.52 20.01 3.73
CA ALA A 109 5.25 21.30 3.09
C ALA A 109 6.45 21.78 2.27
N PHE A 110 7.68 21.68 2.82
CA PHE A 110 8.90 21.95 2.09
C PHE A 110 9.02 21.05 0.83
N PHE A 111 8.81 19.74 0.98
CA PHE A 111 8.84 18.81 -0.15
C PHE A 111 7.85 19.21 -1.24
N CYS A 112 6.59 19.45 -0.88
CA CYS A 112 5.55 19.84 -1.84
C CYS A 112 5.87 21.17 -2.55
N LYS A 113 6.38 22.15 -1.82
CA LYS A 113 6.79 23.42 -2.40
C LYS A 113 7.99 23.26 -3.33
N ALA A 114 8.97 22.44 -2.91
CA ALA A 114 10.14 22.10 -3.72
C ALA A 114 9.74 21.43 -5.05
N VAL A 115 8.73 20.55 -5.05
CA VAL A 115 8.22 19.92 -6.29
C VAL A 115 7.76 20.98 -7.27
N ILE A 116 7.02 21.97 -6.83
CA ILE A 116 6.52 23.06 -7.71
C ILE A 116 7.67 23.96 -8.18
N ASP A 117 8.57 24.38 -7.29
CA ASP A 117 9.67 25.28 -7.60
C ASP A 117 10.74 24.62 -8.50
N LEU A 118 10.82 23.29 -8.48
CA LEU A 118 11.73 22.50 -9.33
C LEU A 118 11.16 22.19 -10.71
N LEU A 119 9.87 22.40 -11.01
CA LEU A 119 9.29 22.12 -12.33
C LEU A 119 10.10 22.69 -13.50
N PRO A 120 10.62 23.94 -13.44
CA PRO A 120 11.47 24.48 -14.52
C PRO A 120 12.85 23.81 -14.63
N SER A 121 13.22 23.01 -13.64
CA SER A 121 14.52 22.33 -13.54
C SER A 121 14.48 20.89 -14.00
N LEU A 122 13.28 20.36 -14.27
CA LEU A 122 13.08 19.03 -14.81
C LEU A 122 13.36 19.01 -16.31
N ASP A 123 13.62 17.82 -16.86
CA ASP A 123 13.94 17.68 -18.29
C ASP A 123 12.74 18.03 -19.20
N TRP A 124 11.54 18.08 -18.62
CA TRP A 124 10.28 18.43 -19.31
C TRP A 124 9.19 18.88 -18.32
N MET A 125 8.26 19.69 -18.80
CA MET A 125 7.07 20.06 -18.05
C MET A 125 6.04 18.93 -18.10
N PRO A 126 5.48 18.48 -16.96
CA PRO A 126 4.48 17.41 -16.94
C PRO A 126 3.13 17.85 -17.51
N ASP A 127 2.41 16.90 -18.14
CA ASP A 127 0.99 17.03 -18.45
C ASP A 127 0.14 16.69 -17.22
N ILE A 128 0.62 15.70 -16.43
CA ILE A 128 -0.01 15.18 -15.21
C ILE A 128 0.94 15.26 -14.01
N LEU A 129 0.47 15.85 -12.91
CA LEU A 129 1.05 15.69 -11.57
C LEU A 129 0.19 14.69 -10.80
N HIS A 130 0.74 13.53 -10.51
CA HIS A 130 0.07 12.49 -9.74
C HIS A 130 0.62 12.43 -8.32
N CYS A 131 -0.15 12.89 -7.35
CA CYS A 131 0.22 13.04 -5.94
C CYS A 131 -0.37 11.91 -5.10
N ASN A 132 0.33 11.49 -4.03
CA ASN A 132 -0.01 10.32 -3.24
C ASN A 132 0.01 10.62 -1.74
N ASP A 133 -1.11 10.41 -1.08
CA ASP A 133 -1.34 10.61 0.35
C ASP A 133 -1.06 12.04 0.86
N TRP A 134 -1.31 12.28 2.15
CA TRP A 134 -1.24 13.60 2.76
C TRP A 134 0.14 14.28 2.64
N GLN A 135 1.22 13.50 2.57
CA GLN A 135 2.58 14.03 2.45
C GLN A 135 2.81 14.78 1.13
N THR A 136 1.97 14.54 0.13
CA THR A 136 2.04 15.24 -1.16
C THR A 136 0.83 16.15 -1.40
N ALA A 137 -0.05 16.27 -0.41
CA ALA A 137 -1.33 16.97 -0.55
C ALA A 137 -1.20 18.47 -0.85
N LEU A 138 -0.12 19.11 -0.40
CA LEU A 138 0.11 20.53 -0.70
C LEU A 138 0.57 20.78 -2.16
N VAL A 139 1.00 19.76 -2.91
CA VAL A 139 1.42 19.93 -4.31
C VAL A 139 0.30 20.49 -5.20
N PRO A 140 -0.91 19.89 -5.26
CA PRO A 140 -2.00 20.45 -6.05
C PRO A 140 -2.46 21.82 -5.54
N ILE A 141 -2.35 22.11 -4.25
CA ILE A 141 -2.71 23.40 -3.65
C ILE A 141 -1.70 24.46 -4.08
N TYR A 142 -0.39 24.22 -3.93
CA TYR A 142 0.64 25.14 -4.40
C TYR A 142 0.58 25.34 -5.92
N LEU A 143 0.31 24.29 -6.71
CA LEU A 143 0.12 24.44 -8.15
C LEU A 143 -1.03 25.41 -8.45
N LYS A 144 -2.16 25.26 -7.76
CA LYS A 144 -3.33 26.13 -7.91
C LYS A 144 -3.03 27.57 -7.50
N ASP A 145 -2.26 27.76 -6.43
CA ASP A 145 -1.85 29.08 -5.94
C ASP A 145 -0.98 29.84 -6.96
N VAL A 146 -0.03 29.14 -7.61
CA VAL A 146 0.88 29.74 -8.58
C VAL A 146 0.31 29.84 -9.99
N CYS A 147 -0.74 29.10 -10.35
CA CYS A 147 -1.27 29.03 -11.72
C CYS A 147 -1.77 30.37 -12.27
N THR A 148 -2.14 31.32 -11.40
CA THR A 148 -2.53 32.66 -11.78
C THR A 148 -1.35 33.51 -12.24
N ARG A 149 -0.16 33.26 -11.72
CA ARG A 149 1.08 34.00 -11.92
C ARG A 149 2.02 33.35 -12.91
N TRP A 150 1.86 32.02 -13.13
CA TRP A 150 2.76 31.24 -13.98
C TRP A 150 1.99 30.45 -15.05
N GLU A 151 1.96 30.99 -16.25
CA GLU A 151 1.15 30.49 -17.38
C GLU A 151 1.53 29.04 -17.77
N ALA A 152 2.81 28.67 -17.71
CA ALA A 152 3.29 27.37 -18.15
C ALA A 152 2.66 26.19 -17.35
N VAL A 153 2.27 26.41 -16.09
CA VAL A 153 1.69 25.35 -15.24
C VAL A 153 0.17 25.24 -15.35
N ARG A 154 -0.51 26.17 -16.02
CA ARG A 154 -1.99 26.18 -16.14
C ARG A 154 -2.56 24.95 -16.85
N ARG A 155 -1.75 24.29 -17.68
CA ARG A 155 -2.15 23.11 -18.45
C ARG A 155 -1.95 21.82 -17.70
N ILE A 156 -1.19 21.82 -16.61
CA ILE A 156 -0.91 20.65 -15.80
C ILE A 156 -2.21 20.22 -15.12
N ARG A 157 -2.57 18.95 -15.28
CA ARG A 157 -3.67 18.32 -14.55
C ARG A 157 -3.17 17.58 -13.33
N THR A 158 -3.98 17.59 -12.29
CA THR A 158 -3.62 16.99 -11.01
C THR A 158 -4.47 15.75 -10.71
N VAL A 159 -3.82 14.67 -10.31
CA VAL A 159 -4.45 13.47 -9.78
C VAL A 159 -3.96 13.27 -8.35
N PHE A 160 -4.88 13.01 -7.43
CA PHE A 160 -4.56 12.74 -6.03
C PHE A 160 -5.04 11.36 -5.64
N THR A 161 -4.13 10.46 -5.21
CA THR A 161 -4.46 9.10 -4.78
C THR A 161 -4.39 9.00 -3.26
N ILE A 162 -5.47 8.47 -2.67
CA ILE A 162 -5.61 8.15 -1.26
C ILE A 162 -5.27 6.66 -1.07
N HIS A 163 -4.14 6.36 -0.43
CA HIS A 163 -3.77 4.99 -0.07
C HIS A 163 -4.32 4.58 1.28
N ASN A 164 -4.40 5.54 2.22
CA ASN A 164 -5.04 5.31 3.52
C ASN A 164 -5.66 6.62 4.05
N ILE A 165 -6.99 6.66 4.16
CA ILE A 165 -7.75 7.82 4.64
C ILE A 165 -7.51 8.15 6.12
N GLU A 166 -6.95 7.21 6.91
CA GLU A 166 -6.64 7.41 8.32
C GLU A 166 -5.61 8.53 8.55
N TYR A 167 -4.69 8.70 7.60
CA TYR A 167 -3.60 9.69 7.69
C TYR A 167 -3.92 10.91 6.82
N GLN A 168 -4.42 11.98 7.44
CA GLN A 168 -5.00 13.12 6.73
C GLN A 168 -4.10 14.37 6.69
N GLY A 169 -3.03 14.42 7.49
CA GLY A 169 -2.20 15.62 7.65
C GLY A 169 -2.99 16.75 8.30
N ARG A 170 -3.37 16.58 9.59
CA ARG A 170 -4.12 17.57 10.38
C ARG A 170 -3.18 18.42 11.20
N TYR A 171 -3.38 19.76 11.15
CA TYR A 171 -2.56 20.76 11.84
C TYR A 171 -3.42 21.93 12.30
N GLY A 172 -2.93 22.69 13.27
CA GLY A 172 -3.62 23.89 13.74
C GLY A 172 -3.79 24.96 12.65
N ALA A 173 -4.82 25.80 12.76
CA ALA A 173 -5.20 26.81 11.77
C ALA A 173 -4.11 27.85 11.45
N ASP A 174 -3.22 28.13 12.39
CA ASP A 174 -2.10 29.07 12.25
C ASP A 174 -0.97 28.55 11.33
N THR A 175 -0.96 27.23 11.04
CA THR A 175 0.05 26.64 10.15
C THR A 175 -0.09 27.08 8.69
N VAL A 176 -1.25 27.55 8.27
CA VAL A 176 -1.53 27.94 6.86
C VAL A 176 -0.54 28.98 6.37
N ASP A 177 -0.41 30.09 7.09
CA ASP A 177 0.50 31.18 6.74
C ASP A 177 1.89 31.01 7.36
N GLN A 178 1.97 30.56 8.60
CA GLN A 178 3.24 30.48 9.32
C GLN A 178 4.13 29.31 8.89
N LEU A 179 3.51 28.19 8.52
CA LEU A 179 4.23 26.97 8.19
C LEU A 179 4.15 26.66 6.68
N PHE A 180 2.97 26.71 6.09
CA PHE A 180 2.76 26.32 4.69
C PHE A 180 2.97 27.49 3.71
N GLY A 181 3.09 28.74 4.21
CA GLY A 181 3.32 29.93 3.37
C GLY A 181 2.16 30.21 2.39
N LEU A 182 0.95 29.78 2.74
CA LEU A 182 -0.25 30.00 1.95
C LEU A 182 -1.05 31.20 2.49
N ASP A 183 -1.83 31.83 1.61
CA ASP A 183 -2.80 32.83 2.04
C ASP A 183 -3.88 32.20 2.91
N ARG A 184 -4.30 32.91 3.96
CA ARG A 184 -5.35 32.43 4.87
C ARG A 184 -6.71 32.24 4.18
N GLY A 185 -6.88 32.78 2.99
CA GLY A 185 -8.05 32.50 2.15
C GLY A 185 -8.30 31.01 1.96
N TRP A 186 -7.25 30.21 1.80
CA TRP A 186 -7.35 28.75 1.68
C TRP A 186 -7.97 28.05 2.91
N TYR A 187 -7.85 28.65 4.08
CA TYR A 187 -8.53 28.19 5.28
C TYR A 187 -9.94 28.77 5.40
N ASN A 188 -10.07 30.10 5.18
CA ASN A 188 -11.30 30.83 5.42
C ASN A 188 -12.42 30.47 4.43
N ASP A 189 -12.09 30.05 3.21
CA ASP A 189 -13.06 29.57 2.20
C ASP A 189 -13.51 28.10 2.44
N GLY A 190 -12.94 27.46 3.45
CA GLY A 190 -13.25 26.08 3.81
C GLY A 190 -12.47 25.01 3.06
N THR A 191 -11.58 25.37 2.14
CA THR A 191 -10.80 24.39 1.36
C THR A 191 -9.90 23.54 2.27
N LEU A 192 -9.15 24.18 3.17
CA LEU A 192 -8.28 23.49 4.14
C LEU A 192 -8.93 23.28 5.51
N GLN A 193 -9.96 24.06 5.85
CA GLN A 193 -10.55 24.02 7.19
C GLN A 193 -11.42 22.77 7.39
N MET A 194 -11.20 22.06 8.50
CA MET A 194 -12.03 20.93 8.94
C MET A 194 -12.00 20.85 10.47
N ASP A 195 -13.17 20.94 11.11
CA ASP A 195 -13.35 20.86 12.57
C ASP A 195 -12.48 21.86 13.38
N GLY A 196 -12.19 23.04 12.79
CA GLY A 196 -11.33 24.07 13.41
C GLY A 196 -9.84 23.92 13.08
N ASP A 197 -9.42 22.81 12.53
CA ASP A 197 -8.05 22.53 12.10
C ASP A 197 -7.87 22.69 10.59
N VAL A 198 -6.62 22.60 10.13
CA VAL A 198 -6.25 22.35 8.74
C VAL A 198 -6.28 20.85 8.48
N ASN A 199 -6.85 20.45 7.35
CA ASN A 199 -6.77 19.08 6.84
C ASN A 199 -6.21 19.11 5.42
N LEU A 200 -4.96 18.65 5.27
CA LEU A 200 -4.24 18.71 3.99
C LEU A 200 -4.84 17.78 2.94
N MET A 201 -5.24 16.56 3.33
CA MET A 201 -5.88 15.60 2.43
C MET A 201 -7.20 16.15 1.89
N LYS A 202 -8.05 16.76 2.73
CA LYS A 202 -9.27 17.45 2.29
C LYS A 202 -8.96 18.49 1.21
N GLY A 203 -7.97 19.35 1.46
CA GLY A 203 -7.57 20.38 0.51
C GLY A 203 -7.18 19.79 -0.84
N ALA A 204 -6.32 18.76 -0.84
CA ALA A 204 -5.91 18.07 -2.06
C ALA A 204 -7.09 17.43 -2.79
N MET A 205 -8.01 16.75 -2.08
CA MET A 205 -9.21 16.16 -2.66
C MET A 205 -10.09 17.21 -3.35
N LEU A 206 -10.26 18.38 -2.75
CA LEU A 206 -11.11 19.45 -3.31
C LEU A 206 -10.49 20.10 -4.54
N VAL A 207 -9.16 20.34 -4.54
CA VAL A 207 -8.53 21.13 -5.62
C VAL A 207 -8.04 20.29 -6.80
N SER A 208 -7.77 19.00 -6.63
CA SER A 208 -7.28 18.12 -7.71
C SER A 208 -8.33 17.90 -8.78
N ASP A 209 -7.89 17.72 -10.04
CA ASP A 209 -8.78 17.48 -11.19
C ASP A 209 -9.42 16.09 -11.14
N ALA A 210 -8.71 15.05 -10.63
CA ALA A 210 -9.26 13.76 -10.30
C ALA A 210 -8.73 13.28 -8.94
N VAL A 211 -9.54 12.50 -8.23
CA VAL A 211 -9.16 11.86 -6.98
C VAL A 211 -9.38 10.35 -7.12
N THR A 212 -8.39 9.58 -6.72
CA THR A 212 -8.50 8.12 -6.73
C THR A 212 -8.22 7.54 -5.36
N THR A 213 -8.69 6.30 -5.16
CA THR A 213 -8.22 5.44 -4.08
C THR A 213 -7.90 4.05 -4.63
N VAL A 214 -7.41 3.17 -3.80
CA VAL A 214 -6.72 1.95 -4.21
C VAL A 214 -7.64 0.72 -4.35
N SER A 215 -8.97 0.94 -4.40
CA SER A 215 -9.96 -0.13 -4.64
C SER A 215 -11.33 0.48 -4.92
N PRO A 216 -12.13 -0.05 -5.87
CA PRO A 216 -13.51 0.38 -6.09
C PRO A 216 -14.40 0.15 -4.87
N THR A 217 -14.26 -0.99 -4.18
CA THR A 217 -15.00 -1.27 -2.95
C THR A 217 -14.61 -0.31 -1.83
N TYR A 218 -13.32 0.02 -1.70
CA TYR A 218 -12.88 1.00 -0.72
C TYR A 218 -13.41 2.40 -1.06
N ALA A 219 -13.41 2.80 -2.33
CA ALA A 219 -14.01 4.06 -2.76
C ALA A 219 -15.49 4.16 -2.34
N ALA A 220 -16.26 3.08 -2.54
CA ALA A 220 -17.65 3.02 -2.09
C ALA A 220 -17.77 3.08 -0.55
N GLN A 221 -16.92 2.39 0.18
CA GLN A 221 -16.89 2.40 1.65
C GLN A 221 -16.58 3.78 2.24
N LEU A 222 -15.75 4.59 1.58
CA LEU A 222 -15.41 5.94 2.03
C LEU A 222 -16.61 6.93 2.03
N HIS A 223 -17.76 6.56 1.49
CA HIS A 223 -19.02 7.31 1.65
C HIS A 223 -19.71 7.04 3.00
N ASP A 224 -19.28 6.00 3.74
CA ASP A 224 -19.81 5.63 5.04
C ASP A 224 -18.87 6.11 6.16
N ALA A 225 -19.44 6.77 7.18
CA ALA A 225 -18.70 7.27 8.35
C ALA A 225 -17.90 6.18 9.10
N ALA A 226 -18.33 4.91 8.97
CA ALA A 226 -17.63 3.78 9.59
C ALA A 226 -16.22 3.51 8.99
N TYR A 227 -15.93 4.05 7.79
CA TYR A 227 -14.69 3.83 7.06
C TYR A 227 -13.95 5.11 6.69
N ALA A 228 -14.64 6.25 6.69
CA ALA A 228 -14.15 7.51 6.12
C ALA A 228 -13.31 8.37 7.09
N GLU A 229 -13.17 7.96 8.35
CA GLU A 229 -12.44 8.73 9.38
C GLU A 229 -12.85 10.21 9.44
N GLY A 230 -14.20 10.46 9.34
CA GLY A 230 -14.78 11.79 9.32
C GLY A 230 -14.76 12.52 7.97
N MET A 231 -14.24 11.89 6.92
CA MET A 231 -14.12 12.50 5.58
C MET A 231 -15.29 12.19 4.64
N GLU A 232 -16.34 11.47 5.08
CA GLU A 232 -17.45 11.05 4.22
C GLU A 232 -18.21 12.24 3.57
N GLY A 233 -18.26 13.37 4.27
CA GLY A 233 -18.80 14.62 3.71
C GLY A 233 -17.97 15.15 2.54
N VAL A 234 -16.65 15.12 2.67
CA VAL A 234 -15.71 15.55 1.62
C VAL A 234 -15.75 14.58 0.43
N VAL A 235 -15.82 13.27 0.69
CA VAL A 235 -15.93 12.24 -0.36
C VAL A 235 -17.19 12.50 -1.21
N ARG A 236 -18.33 12.78 -0.59
CA ARG A 236 -19.57 13.12 -1.32
C ARG A 236 -19.45 14.40 -2.16
N MET A 237 -18.68 15.40 -1.70
CA MET A 237 -18.44 16.64 -2.47
C MET A 237 -17.66 16.40 -3.77
N ILE A 238 -16.84 15.37 -3.81
CA ILE A 238 -15.95 15.07 -4.96
C ILE A 238 -16.42 13.87 -5.78
N ASP A 239 -17.60 13.32 -5.53
CA ASP A 239 -18.11 12.08 -6.13
C ASP A 239 -17.97 12.05 -7.66
N GLY A 240 -18.21 13.17 -8.34
CA GLY A 240 -18.06 13.29 -9.80
C GLY A 240 -16.64 13.14 -10.36
N LYS A 241 -15.61 13.15 -9.51
CA LYS A 241 -14.20 12.99 -9.88
C LYS A 241 -13.45 11.96 -9.03
N PHE A 242 -14.19 11.16 -8.23
CA PHE A 242 -13.64 10.15 -7.34
C PHE A 242 -13.84 8.74 -7.88
N SER A 243 -12.80 7.92 -7.85
CA SER A 243 -12.86 6.53 -8.32
C SER A 243 -11.86 5.65 -7.58
N GLY A 244 -12.07 4.33 -7.63
CA GLY A 244 -11.14 3.34 -7.08
C GLY A 244 -10.41 2.59 -8.20
N VAL A 245 -9.09 2.42 -8.07
CA VAL A 245 -8.26 1.61 -8.96
C VAL A 245 -7.50 0.61 -8.12
N VAL A 246 -7.70 -0.69 -8.36
CA VAL A 246 -6.99 -1.74 -7.60
C VAL A 246 -5.50 -1.69 -7.91
N ASN A 247 -4.66 -1.73 -6.87
CA ASN A 247 -3.21 -1.80 -7.05
C ASN A 247 -2.80 -3.11 -7.74
N GLY A 248 -1.81 -3.03 -8.60
CA GLY A 248 -1.14 -4.20 -9.16
C GLY A 248 -0.15 -4.83 -8.18
N LEU A 249 0.39 -5.97 -8.58
CA LEU A 249 1.48 -6.66 -7.92
C LEU A 249 2.69 -6.71 -8.86
N ASP A 250 3.89 -6.59 -8.32
CA ASP A 250 5.12 -6.94 -9.05
C ASP A 250 5.20 -8.47 -9.20
N VAL A 251 4.57 -8.96 -10.27
CA VAL A 251 4.47 -10.40 -10.53
C VAL A 251 5.80 -11.05 -10.90
N ALA A 252 6.81 -10.26 -11.24
CA ALA A 252 8.18 -10.76 -11.49
C ALA A 252 8.95 -10.87 -10.18
N GLY A 253 8.82 -9.88 -9.28
CA GLY A 253 9.43 -9.90 -7.95
C GLY A 253 8.78 -10.91 -7.00
N TYR A 254 7.48 -11.23 -7.21
CA TYR A 254 6.73 -12.24 -6.46
C TYR A 254 6.39 -13.44 -7.35
N ASP A 255 7.41 -14.21 -7.74
CA ASP A 255 7.27 -15.39 -8.59
C ASP A 255 7.88 -16.63 -7.91
N PRO A 256 7.06 -17.59 -7.41
CA PRO A 256 7.58 -18.77 -6.76
C PRO A 256 8.45 -19.68 -7.66
N ALA A 257 8.38 -19.50 -8.99
CA ALA A 257 9.24 -20.22 -9.92
C ALA A 257 10.70 -19.71 -9.93
N HIS A 258 10.93 -18.48 -9.48
CA HIS A 258 12.25 -17.82 -9.55
C HIS A 258 12.67 -17.13 -8.25
N ASP A 259 11.89 -17.29 -7.15
CA ASP A 259 12.16 -16.63 -5.88
C ASP A 259 13.38 -17.26 -5.16
N PRO A 260 14.48 -16.52 -4.96
CA PRO A 260 15.67 -17.05 -4.31
C PRO A 260 15.52 -17.29 -2.79
N ALA A 261 14.47 -16.76 -2.16
CA ALA A 261 14.19 -16.98 -0.73
C ALA A 261 13.62 -18.37 -0.44
N LEU A 262 13.17 -19.10 -1.48
CA LEU A 262 12.54 -20.41 -1.34
C LEU A 262 13.58 -21.53 -1.32
N PRO A 263 13.37 -22.58 -0.49
CA PRO A 263 14.22 -23.76 -0.48
C PRO A 263 14.09 -24.59 -1.76
N GLU A 264 12.92 -24.55 -2.41
CA GLU A 264 12.65 -25.18 -3.70
C GLU A 264 11.63 -24.34 -4.47
N ASN A 265 11.95 -23.99 -5.71
CA ASN A 265 11.07 -23.24 -6.57
C ASN A 265 9.97 -24.12 -7.16
N TYR A 266 8.81 -23.51 -7.46
CA TYR A 266 7.66 -24.21 -8.02
C TYR A 266 6.78 -23.24 -8.84
N GLY A 267 5.88 -23.83 -9.62
CA GLY A 267 4.90 -23.08 -10.41
C GLY A 267 3.58 -23.83 -10.47
N VAL A 268 2.59 -23.23 -11.13
CA VAL A 268 1.23 -23.80 -11.24
C VAL A 268 1.22 -25.20 -11.85
N ASP A 269 2.16 -25.51 -12.75
CA ASP A 269 2.28 -26.80 -13.42
C ASP A 269 3.20 -27.79 -12.68
N HIS A 270 4.00 -27.30 -11.71
CA HIS A 270 5.01 -28.09 -10.98
C HIS A 270 4.95 -27.75 -9.49
N MET A 271 3.96 -28.30 -8.79
CA MET A 271 3.63 -27.96 -7.39
C MET A 271 4.47 -28.70 -6.34
N ALA A 272 5.37 -29.61 -6.73
CA ALA A 272 6.17 -30.41 -5.76
C ALA A 272 6.99 -29.52 -4.80
N GLY A 273 7.61 -28.45 -5.29
CA GLY A 273 8.38 -27.51 -4.48
C GLY A 273 7.57 -26.82 -3.40
N LYS A 274 6.24 -26.65 -3.57
CA LYS A 274 5.39 -26.08 -2.51
C LYS A 274 5.33 -27.00 -1.27
N ALA A 275 5.31 -28.31 -1.45
CA ALA A 275 5.36 -29.26 -0.33
C ALA A 275 6.71 -29.18 0.40
N ALA A 276 7.82 -29.03 -0.34
CA ALA A 276 9.14 -28.82 0.24
C ALA A 276 9.23 -27.48 1.00
N CYS A 277 8.64 -26.40 0.46
CA CYS A 277 8.54 -25.12 1.16
C CYS A 277 7.76 -25.23 2.47
N LYS A 278 6.64 -25.98 2.50
CA LYS A 278 5.87 -26.22 3.72
C LYS A 278 6.69 -26.98 4.75
N ALA A 279 7.31 -28.10 4.39
CA ALA A 279 8.14 -28.88 5.28
C ALA A 279 9.32 -28.07 5.85
N SER A 280 10.01 -27.30 5.00
CA SER A 280 11.08 -26.40 5.41
C SER A 280 10.61 -25.30 6.37
N LEU A 281 9.44 -24.71 6.13
CA LEU A 281 8.85 -23.70 7.02
C LEU A 281 8.50 -24.32 8.38
N GLN A 282 7.82 -25.46 8.40
CA GLN A 282 7.49 -26.19 9.63
C GLN A 282 8.75 -26.48 10.46
N ALA A 283 9.80 -27.03 9.82
CA ALA A 283 11.06 -27.34 10.49
C ALA A 283 11.74 -26.08 11.05
N SER A 284 11.85 -25.02 10.25
CA SER A 284 12.54 -23.78 10.65
C SER A 284 11.83 -23.01 11.78
N LEU A 285 10.51 -23.19 11.92
CA LEU A 285 9.69 -22.50 12.91
C LEU A 285 9.29 -23.37 14.11
N GLY A 286 9.82 -24.60 14.21
CA GLY A 286 9.54 -25.50 15.31
C GLY A 286 8.11 -26.06 15.32
N LEU A 287 7.45 -26.11 14.17
CA LEU A 287 6.15 -26.77 14.02
C LEU A 287 6.32 -28.25 13.74
N ALA A 288 5.32 -29.05 14.11
CA ALA A 288 5.29 -30.47 13.77
C ALA A 288 5.32 -30.67 12.26
N GLN A 289 6.19 -31.56 11.77
CA GLN A 289 6.30 -31.79 10.31
C GLN A 289 5.20 -32.74 9.86
N GLU A 290 4.04 -32.20 9.59
CA GLU A 290 2.82 -32.91 9.22
C GLU A 290 2.35 -32.41 7.82
N PRO A 291 2.63 -33.17 6.74
CA PRO A 291 2.35 -32.74 5.37
C PRO A 291 0.85 -32.54 5.09
N ASP A 292 -0.01 -33.35 5.74
CA ASP A 292 -1.47 -33.32 5.52
C ASP A 292 -2.23 -32.38 6.45
N THR A 293 -1.56 -31.82 7.45
CA THR A 293 -2.17 -30.78 8.32
C THR A 293 -2.16 -29.44 7.62
N PRO A 294 -3.32 -28.76 7.47
CA PRO A 294 -3.34 -27.45 6.83
C PRO A 294 -2.53 -26.43 7.64
N LEU A 295 -1.65 -25.69 6.95
CA LEU A 295 -0.83 -24.64 7.54
C LEU A 295 -1.41 -23.27 7.14
N MET A 296 -1.82 -22.48 8.12
CA MET A 296 -2.36 -21.14 7.95
C MET A 296 -1.30 -20.08 8.25
N GLY A 297 -1.23 -19.02 7.46
CA GLY A 297 -0.32 -17.89 7.65
C GLY A 297 -1.07 -16.58 7.92
N ILE A 298 -0.51 -15.73 8.78
CA ILE A 298 -0.84 -14.32 8.94
C ILE A 298 0.48 -13.55 8.78
N VAL A 299 0.54 -12.65 7.80
CA VAL A 299 1.68 -11.74 7.59
C VAL A 299 1.16 -10.32 7.54
N SER A 300 1.34 -9.54 8.61
CA SER A 300 0.84 -8.16 8.67
C SER A 300 1.52 -7.36 9.78
N ARG A 301 1.31 -6.02 9.78
CA ARG A 301 1.51 -5.25 11.01
C ARG A 301 0.56 -5.76 12.09
N LEU A 302 1.03 -5.93 13.31
CA LEU A 302 0.22 -6.42 14.43
C LEU A 302 -0.52 -5.24 15.09
N VAL A 303 -1.57 -4.74 14.42
CA VAL A 303 -2.38 -3.58 14.84
C VAL A 303 -3.87 -3.88 14.72
N GLY A 304 -4.71 -3.15 15.49
CA GLY A 304 -6.13 -3.45 15.64
C GLY A 304 -6.92 -3.52 14.33
N HIS A 305 -6.71 -2.60 13.38
CA HIS A 305 -7.46 -2.61 12.12
C HIS A 305 -7.17 -3.81 11.21
N LYS A 306 -6.13 -4.61 11.50
CA LYS A 306 -5.85 -5.88 10.80
C LYS A 306 -6.69 -7.06 11.31
N GLY A 307 -7.62 -6.82 12.25
CA GLY A 307 -8.55 -7.82 12.73
C GLY A 307 -7.95 -8.82 13.72
N LEU A 308 -6.86 -8.45 14.39
CA LEU A 308 -6.19 -9.33 15.34
C LEU A 308 -7.00 -9.52 16.62
N ASP A 309 -7.90 -8.61 16.95
CA ASP A 309 -8.86 -8.72 18.05
C ASP A 309 -9.84 -9.88 17.85
N ILE A 310 -10.35 -10.08 16.63
CA ILE A 310 -11.22 -11.23 16.34
C ILE A 310 -10.41 -12.52 16.18
N VAL A 311 -9.14 -12.45 15.79
CA VAL A 311 -8.22 -13.61 15.84
C VAL A 311 -7.94 -14.00 17.30
N GLU A 312 -7.68 -13.03 18.18
CA GLU A 312 -7.50 -13.26 19.62
C GLU A 312 -8.71 -13.97 20.24
N GLN A 313 -9.93 -13.49 19.93
CA GLN A 313 -11.18 -14.09 20.39
C GLN A 313 -11.42 -15.50 19.84
N GLY A 314 -11.05 -15.74 18.59
CA GLY A 314 -11.31 -16.99 17.86
C GLY A 314 -10.15 -17.98 17.86
N LEU A 315 -9.01 -17.68 18.50
CA LEU A 315 -7.79 -18.48 18.34
C LEU A 315 -7.95 -19.95 18.74
N ASP A 316 -8.59 -20.21 19.85
CA ASP A 316 -8.82 -21.60 20.31
C ASP A 316 -9.72 -22.36 19.31
N GLY A 317 -10.69 -21.66 18.69
CA GLY A 317 -11.52 -22.21 17.61
C GLY A 317 -10.69 -22.48 16.34
N ILE A 318 -9.77 -21.59 15.96
CA ILE A 318 -8.82 -21.82 14.85
C ILE A 318 -8.01 -23.07 15.14
N MET A 319 -7.42 -23.19 16.33
CA MET A 319 -6.59 -24.33 16.71
C MET A 319 -7.41 -25.63 16.83
N ALA A 320 -8.70 -25.54 17.21
CA ALA A 320 -9.61 -26.67 17.24
C ALA A 320 -9.93 -27.25 15.85
N THR A 321 -9.79 -26.48 14.77
CA THR A 321 -9.86 -27.03 13.41
C THR A 321 -8.73 -28.01 13.10
N GLY A 322 -7.72 -28.12 13.95
CA GLY A 322 -6.55 -28.99 13.75
C GLY A 322 -5.55 -28.42 12.74
N CYS A 323 -5.62 -27.16 12.37
CA CYS A 323 -4.59 -26.52 11.54
C CYS A 323 -3.37 -26.10 12.38
N GLN A 324 -2.25 -25.89 11.71
CA GLN A 324 -1.12 -25.13 12.23
C GLN A 324 -1.25 -23.67 11.86
N LEU A 325 -0.66 -22.78 12.68
CA LEU A 325 -0.71 -21.32 12.46
C LEU A 325 0.69 -20.69 12.56
N VAL A 326 1.03 -19.87 11.58
CA VAL A 326 2.21 -19.00 11.61
C VAL A 326 1.74 -17.55 11.62
N VAL A 327 2.19 -16.76 12.60
CA VAL A 327 1.97 -15.31 12.66
C VAL A 327 3.33 -14.63 12.50
N LEU A 328 3.45 -13.79 11.48
CA LEU A 328 4.64 -12.99 11.21
C LEU A 328 4.27 -11.51 11.18
N GLY A 329 4.90 -10.72 12.03
CA GLY A 329 4.71 -9.28 12.04
C GLY A 329 5.19 -8.61 13.30
N LYS A 330 5.10 -7.28 13.32
CA LYS A 330 5.45 -6.42 14.44
C LYS A 330 4.39 -5.32 14.59
N GLY A 331 4.17 -4.82 15.80
CA GLY A 331 3.18 -3.75 16.01
C GLY A 331 2.92 -3.43 17.48
N GLU A 332 1.65 -3.49 17.88
CA GLU A 332 1.24 -3.21 19.25
C GLU A 332 1.66 -4.34 20.20
N SER A 333 2.29 -4.00 21.32
CA SER A 333 2.78 -4.95 22.31
C SER A 333 1.71 -5.93 22.81
N ARG A 334 0.45 -5.47 22.90
CA ARG A 334 -0.69 -6.33 23.25
C ARG A 334 -0.77 -7.59 22.37
N TYR A 335 -0.72 -7.39 21.05
CA TYR A 335 -0.81 -8.51 20.09
C TYR A 335 0.49 -9.32 20.04
N GLU A 336 1.63 -8.65 20.13
CA GLU A 336 2.92 -9.32 20.16
C GLU A 336 3.02 -10.30 21.35
N ASP A 337 2.64 -9.84 22.54
CA ASP A 337 2.69 -10.64 23.77
C ASP A 337 1.63 -11.74 23.76
N PHE A 338 0.42 -11.47 23.24
CA PHE A 338 -0.61 -12.48 23.07
C PHE A 338 -0.11 -13.65 22.20
N PHE A 339 0.41 -13.35 21.01
CA PHE A 339 0.88 -14.42 20.11
C PHE A 339 2.12 -15.14 20.63
N ARG A 340 3.04 -14.47 21.35
CA ARG A 340 4.15 -15.13 22.04
C ARG A 340 3.65 -16.13 23.10
N GLY A 341 2.69 -15.70 23.91
CA GLY A 341 2.08 -16.57 24.94
C GLY A 341 1.38 -17.79 24.33
N LYS A 342 0.59 -17.57 23.28
CA LYS A 342 -0.13 -18.63 22.58
C LYS A 342 0.79 -19.59 21.80
N ALA A 343 1.90 -19.10 21.26
CA ALA A 343 2.92 -19.96 20.65
C ALA A 343 3.57 -20.92 21.67
N TRP A 344 3.75 -20.47 22.91
CA TRP A 344 4.20 -21.34 23.98
C TRP A 344 3.12 -22.38 24.39
N GLU A 345 1.85 -21.93 24.49
CA GLU A 345 0.71 -22.79 24.85
C GLU A 345 0.45 -23.88 23.80
N TYR A 346 0.49 -23.52 22.51
CA TYR A 346 0.26 -24.41 21.37
C TYR A 346 1.57 -24.90 20.74
N GLY A 347 2.59 -25.20 21.53
CA GLY A 347 3.90 -25.62 21.03
C GLY A 347 3.82 -26.67 19.93
N GLY A 348 4.60 -26.51 18.85
CA GLY A 348 4.58 -27.39 17.67
C GLY A 348 3.39 -27.16 16.71
N ARG A 349 2.39 -26.35 17.08
CA ARG A 349 1.21 -26.05 16.25
C ARG A 349 1.04 -24.56 15.92
N LEU A 350 1.54 -23.67 16.78
CA LEU A 350 1.54 -22.22 16.55
C LEU A 350 2.96 -21.68 16.66
N SER A 351 3.35 -20.87 15.67
CA SER A 351 4.62 -20.14 15.69
C SER A 351 4.36 -18.64 15.53
N ALA A 352 4.89 -17.81 16.45
CA ALA A 352 4.81 -16.36 16.41
C ALA A 352 6.20 -15.76 16.17
N GLN A 353 6.35 -15.14 15.01
CA GLN A 353 7.58 -14.48 14.57
C GLN A 353 7.39 -12.96 14.66
N ILE A 354 7.79 -12.39 15.81
CA ILE A 354 7.59 -10.97 16.09
C ILE A 354 8.75 -10.16 15.51
N THR A 355 8.74 -10.04 14.20
CA THR A 355 9.78 -9.33 13.43
C THR A 355 9.25 -8.85 12.10
N TYR A 356 10.00 -7.96 11.45
CA TYR A 356 9.85 -7.64 10.05
C TYR A 356 10.97 -8.34 9.27
N ALA A 357 10.61 -9.32 8.45
CA ALA A 357 11.57 -10.10 7.66
C ALA A 357 10.95 -10.51 6.33
N GLU A 358 11.39 -9.86 5.24
CA GLU A 358 10.80 -10.07 3.91
C GLU A 358 11.01 -11.50 3.41
N ASP A 359 12.22 -12.05 3.54
CA ASP A 359 12.52 -13.44 3.13
C ASP A 359 11.67 -14.45 3.90
N LEU A 360 11.43 -14.21 5.20
CA LEU A 360 10.55 -15.07 5.97
C LEU A 360 9.09 -14.93 5.53
N ALA A 361 8.63 -13.73 5.19
CA ALA A 361 7.30 -13.52 4.64
C ALA A 361 7.10 -14.31 3.34
N ARG A 362 8.08 -14.30 2.43
CA ARG A 362 8.07 -15.09 1.18
C ARG A 362 7.98 -16.59 1.48
N ARG A 363 8.73 -17.08 2.45
CA ARG A 363 8.66 -18.50 2.90
C ARG A 363 7.31 -18.84 3.53
N VAL A 364 6.70 -17.91 4.29
CA VAL A 364 5.34 -18.09 4.84
C VAL A 364 4.32 -18.20 3.71
N TYR A 365 4.30 -17.28 2.72
CA TYR A 365 3.43 -17.38 1.57
C TYR A 365 3.61 -18.70 0.80
N ALA A 366 4.86 -19.12 0.60
CA ALA A 366 5.17 -20.35 -0.11
C ALA A 366 4.83 -21.63 0.68
N GLY A 367 5.01 -21.61 2.00
CA GLY A 367 4.78 -22.80 2.86
C GLY A 367 3.34 -22.96 3.31
N CYS A 368 2.55 -21.89 3.40
CA CYS A 368 1.17 -21.96 3.87
C CYS A 368 0.22 -22.51 2.81
N ASP A 369 -0.80 -23.26 3.26
CA ASP A 369 -1.94 -23.69 2.46
C ASP A 369 -3.05 -22.65 2.45
N LEU A 370 -3.26 -22.00 3.59
CA LEU A 370 -4.28 -20.99 3.84
C LEU A 370 -3.62 -19.68 4.29
N PHE A 371 -4.24 -18.56 3.97
CA PHE A 371 -3.73 -17.24 4.35
C PHE A 371 -4.85 -16.37 4.91
N LEU A 372 -4.75 -15.94 6.18
CA LEU A 372 -5.82 -15.25 6.90
C LEU A 372 -5.59 -13.75 6.94
N MET A 373 -6.56 -12.97 6.46
CA MET A 373 -6.61 -11.51 6.54
C MET A 373 -8.00 -11.03 7.00
N PRO A 374 -8.27 -11.01 8.30
CA PRO A 374 -9.59 -10.67 8.85
C PRO A 374 -9.76 -9.17 9.08
N SER A 375 -9.13 -8.33 8.27
CA SER A 375 -9.03 -6.88 8.46
C SER A 375 -10.39 -6.19 8.64
N ARG A 376 -10.46 -5.25 9.61
CA ARG A 376 -11.61 -4.35 9.78
C ARG A 376 -11.71 -3.39 8.60
N SER A 377 -10.57 -2.86 8.16
CA SER A 377 -10.45 -2.03 6.97
C SER A 377 -9.17 -2.41 6.24
N GLU A 378 -9.25 -2.57 4.92
CA GLU A 378 -8.10 -2.88 4.07
C GLU A 378 -8.26 -2.12 2.75
N PRO A 379 -7.67 -0.93 2.60
CA PRO A 379 -7.82 -0.12 1.39
C PRO A 379 -7.60 -0.91 0.09
N CYS A 380 -6.50 -1.62 -0.01
CA CYS A 380 -6.23 -2.55 -1.11
C CYS A 380 -5.81 -3.93 -0.59
N GLY A 381 -4.73 -3.98 0.20
CA GLY A 381 -4.03 -5.20 0.55
C GLY A 381 -3.18 -5.71 -0.63
N LEU A 382 -1.96 -6.14 -0.33
CA LEU A 382 -1.08 -6.82 -1.28
C LEU A 382 -0.88 -8.28 -0.86
N SER A 383 -0.90 -8.55 0.43
CA SER A 383 -0.58 -9.86 1.01
C SER A 383 -1.49 -10.98 0.51
N GLN A 384 -2.79 -10.73 0.27
CA GLN A 384 -3.69 -11.73 -0.30
C GLN A 384 -3.34 -12.07 -1.76
N MET A 385 -2.93 -11.06 -2.54
CA MET A 385 -2.51 -11.27 -3.93
C MET A 385 -1.19 -12.05 -3.98
N ILE A 386 -0.23 -11.70 -3.11
CA ILE A 386 1.02 -12.43 -2.96
C ILE A 386 0.72 -13.88 -2.52
N ALA A 387 -0.11 -14.07 -1.50
CA ALA A 387 -0.49 -15.40 -1.01
C ALA A 387 -1.09 -16.26 -2.14
N MET A 388 -2.04 -15.71 -2.92
CA MET A 388 -2.59 -16.40 -4.08
C MET A 388 -1.51 -16.74 -5.11
N ARG A 389 -0.62 -15.82 -5.42
CA ARG A 389 0.50 -16.04 -6.36
C ARG A 389 1.40 -17.19 -5.91
N TYR A 390 1.61 -17.34 -4.60
CA TYR A 390 2.38 -18.44 -3.99
C TYR A 390 1.51 -19.68 -3.67
N GLY A 391 0.26 -19.72 -4.10
CA GLY A 391 -0.63 -20.87 -3.95
C GLY A 391 -1.12 -21.10 -2.52
N ALA A 392 -1.17 -20.07 -1.68
CA ALA A 392 -1.93 -20.09 -0.43
C ALA A 392 -3.34 -19.53 -0.69
N VAL A 393 -4.38 -20.27 -0.24
CA VAL A 393 -5.77 -19.87 -0.46
C VAL A 393 -6.16 -18.83 0.59
N PRO A 394 -6.58 -17.61 0.20
CA PRO A 394 -6.91 -16.55 1.13
C PRO A 394 -8.25 -16.78 1.82
N ILE A 395 -8.30 -16.46 3.11
CA ILE A 395 -9.51 -16.34 3.93
C ILE A 395 -9.55 -14.89 4.40
N VAL A 396 -10.49 -14.10 3.91
CA VAL A 396 -10.48 -12.67 4.10
C VAL A 396 -11.86 -12.14 4.51
N ARG A 397 -11.89 -11.00 5.22
CA ARG A 397 -13.14 -10.27 5.37
C ARG A 397 -13.47 -9.53 4.06
N ARG A 398 -14.76 -9.44 3.70
CA ARG A 398 -15.23 -8.69 2.54
C ARG A 398 -15.17 -7.19 2.83
N THR A 399 -14.01 -6.57 2.59
CA THR A 399 -13.77 -5.13 2.80
C THR A 399 -12.71 -4.62 1.82
N GLY A 400 -12.89 -3.41 1.31
CA GLY A 400 -11.94 -2.74 0.43
C GLY A 400 -11.38 -3.65 -0.65
N GLY A 401 -10.08 -3.57 -0.90
CA GLY A 401 -9.43 -4.35 -1.94
C GLY A 401 -9.44 -5.87 -1.73
N LEU A 402 -9.71 -6.36 -0.51
CA LEU A 402 -9.92 -7.81 -0.29
C LEU A 402 -11.16 -8.29 -1.03
N ALA A 403 -12.24 -7.49 -1.04
CA ALA A 403 -13.47 -7.80 -1.77
C ALA A 403 -13.28 -7.74 -3.29
N ASP A 404 -12.38 -6.88 -3.78
CA ASP A 404 -12.12 -6.70 -5.21
C ASP A 404 -11.15 -7.75 -5.78
N THR A 405 -10.31 -8.35 -4.94
CA THR A 405 -9.23 -9.25 -5.38
C THR A 405 -9.49 -10.73 -5.09
N VAL A 406 -10.34 -11.05 -4.09
CA VAL A 406 -10.66 -12.43 -3.73
C VAL A 406 -12.08 -12.77 -4.13
N ARG A 407 -12.24 -13.78 -4.99
CA ARG A 407 -13.55 -14.32 -5.40
C ARG A 407 -13.94 -15.46 -4.47
N SER A 408 -15.19 -15.44 -4.00
CA SER A 408 -15.70 -16.43 -3.05
C SER A 408 -15.80 -17.84 -3.64
N CYS A 409 -15.41 -18.83 -2.87
CA CYS A 409 -15.59 -20.26 -3.16
C CYS A 409 -16.92 -20.81 -2.61
N GLN A 410 -18.00 -20.03 -2.58
CA GLN A 410 -19.30 -20.52 -2.13
C GLN A 410 -19.87 -21.54 -3.10
N VAL A 411 -20.78 -22.42 -2.59
CA VAL A 411 -21.46 -23.43 -3.37
C VAL A 411 -22.15 -22.80 -4.59
N GLY A 412 -21.83 -23.29 -5.79
CA GLY A 412 -22.37 -22.76 -7.05
C GLY A 412 -21.53 -21.69 -7.74
N GLN A 413 -20.39 -21.26 -7.14
CA GLN A 413 -19.42 -20.38 -7.80
C GLN A 413 -18.21 -21.17 -8.27
N GLU A 414 -18.12 -21.39 -9.59
CA GLU A 414 -17.06 -22.23 -10.18
C GLU A 414 -15.71 -21.51 -10.34
N ASP A 415 -15.64 -20.20 -10.10
CA ASP A 415 -14.43 -19.37 -10.34
C ASP A 415 -13.75 -18.85 -9.05
N GLY A 416 -14.16 -19.34 -7.89
CA GLY A 416 -13.64 -18.89 -6.59
C GLY A 416 -12.13 -19.05 -6.44
N THR A 417 -11.50 -18.05 -5.80
CA THR A 417 -10.05 -18.01 -5.49
C THR A 417 -9.74 -18.03 -4.00
N GLY A 418 -10.77 -17.93 -3.14
CA GLY A 418 -10.61 -17.90 -1.69
C GLY A 418 -11.96 -17.86 -0.97
N TYR A 419 -11.91 -17.58 0.32
CA TYR A 419 -13.07 -17.56 1.19
C TYR A 419 -13.29 -16.17 1.77
N LEU A 420 -14.55 -15.68 1.76
CA LEU A 420 -14.93 -14.37 2.27
C LEU A 420 -15.97 -14.50 3.39
N PHE A 421 -15.81 -13.72 4.44
CA PHE A 421 -16.83 -13.52 5.47
C PHE A 421 -17.22 -12.04 5.57
N GLU A 422 -18.48 -11.77 5.96
CA GLU A 422 -19.06 -10.41 5.95
C GLU A 422 -18.92 -9.72 7.31
N ARG A 423 -19.46 -10.34 8.36
CA ARG A 423 -19.50 -9.74 9.69
C ARG A 423 -18.14 -9.72 10.33
N TYR A 424 -17.81 -8.60 10.96
CA TYR A 424 -16.57 -8.44 11.71
C TYR A 424 -16.71 -9.09 13.10
N ASP A 425 -16.72 -10.41 13.14
CA ASP A 425 -16.76 -11.20 14.37
C ASP A 425 -16.00 -12.54 14.22
N ALA A 426 -15.55 -13.09 15.35
CA ALA A 426 -14.80 -14.34 15.38
C ALA A 426 -15.61 -15.52 14.87
N GLY A 427 -16.94 -15.57 15.11
CA GLY A 427 -17.79 -16.66 14.65
C GLY A 427 -17.85 -16.75 13.14
N ALA A 428 -18.13 -15.62 12.45
CA ALA A 428 -18.14 -15.55 10.99
C ALA A 428 -16.77 -15.92 10.38
N MET A 429 -15.67 -15.50 11.02
CA MET A 429 -14.31 -15.90 10.61
C MET A 429 -14.12 -17.42 10.76
N LEU A 430 -14.50 -17.99 11.88
CA LEU A 430 -14.34 -19.44 12.17
C LEU A 430 -15.18 -20.30 11.23
N ASP A 431 -16.39 -19.87 10.86
CA ASP A 431 -17.25 -20.60 9.91
C ASP A 431 -16.55 -20.80 8.56
N VAL A 432 -15.93 -19.75 8.01
CA VAL A 432 -15.22 -19.86 6.71
C VAL A 432 -13.86 -20.58 6.85
N ILE A 433 -13.19 -20.47 8.00
CA ILE A 433 -11.99 -21.29 8.28
C ILE A 433 -12.36 -22.76 8.31
N GLY A 434 -13.51 -23.12 8.93
CA GLY A 434 -14.05 -24.48 8.94
C GLY A 434 -14.32 -25.00 7.51
N GLN A 435 -14.93 -24.18 6.66
CA GLN A 435 -15.17 -24.54 5.25
C GLN A 435 -13.85 -24.78 4.49
N ALA A 436 -12.88 -23.87 4.60
CA ALA A 436 -11.60 -23.97 3.91
C ALA A 436 -10.78 -25.20 4.38
N THR A 437 -10.71 -25.45 5.68
CA THR A 437 -10.03 -26.62 6.26
C THR A 437 -10.76 -27.91 5.95
N GLY A 438 -12.10 -27.86 5.88
CA GLY A 438 -12.94 -28.98 5.45
C GLY A 438 -12.68 -29.37 4.01
N LEU A 439 -12.63 -28.42 3.08
CA LEU A 439 -12.28 -28.68 1.67
C LEU A 439 -10.86 -29.24 1.55
N TYR A 440 -9.89 -28.67 2.28
CA TYR A 440 -8.49 -29.13 2.27
C TYR A 440 -8.36 -30.62 2.63
N ARG A 441 -9.15 -31.12 3.60
CA ARG A 441 -9.08 -32.51 4.07
C ARG A 441 -10.01 -33.44 3.30
N GLY A 442 -11.20 -32.97 2.94
CA GLY A 442 -12.24 -33.80 2.35
C GLY A 442 -12.16 -33.92 0.83
N ASP A 443 -11.67 -32.88 0.16
CA ASP A 443 -11.51 -32.84 -1.31
C ASP A 443 -10.24 -32.06 -1.70
N ARG A 444 -9.12 -32.77 -1.68
CA ARG A 444 -7.81 -32.18 -2.03
C ARG A 444 -7.76 -31.67 -3.48
N ALA A 445 -8.39 -32.35 -4.40
CA ALA A 445 -8.44 -31.96 -5.81
C ALA A 445 -9.24 -30.66 -6.00
N GLY A 446 -10.37 -30.53 -5.31
CA GLY A 446 -11.15 -29.30 -5.26
C GLY A 446 -10.34 -28.14 -4.65
N PHE A 447 -9.65 -28.38 -3.53
CA PHE A 447 -8.77 -27.39 -2.92
C PHE A 447 -7.63 -26.94 -3.87
N ASP A 448 -6.98 -27.90 -4.55
CA ASP A 448 -5.91 -27.59 -5.50
C ASP A 448 -6.45 -26.84 -6.75
N THR A 449 -7.71 -27.02 -7.10
CA THR A 449 -8.37 -26.23 -8.15
C THR A 449 -8.51 -24.76 -7.73
N VAL A 450 -8.97 -24.49 -6.50
CA VAL A 450 -9.05 -23.12 -5.95
C VAL A 450 -7.67 -22.48 -5.90
N ARG A 451 -6.67 -23.23 -5.40
CA ARG A 451 -5.27 -22.79 -5.35
C ARG A 451 -4.74 -22.36 -6.73
N ARG A 452 -4.93 -23.21 -7.76
CA ARG A 452 -4.49 -22.93 -9.13
C ARG A 452 -5.16 -21.68 -9.71
N ARG A 453 -6.44 -21.47 -9.45
CA ARG A 453 -7.16 -20.25 -9.87
C ARG A 453 -6.55 -19.00 -9.25
N GLY A 454 -6.20 -19.05 -7.96
CA GLY A 454 -5.48 -17.96 -7.28
C GLY A 454 -4.10 -17.68 -7.91
N MET A 455 -3.32 -18.74 -8.19
CA MET A 455 -1.99 -18.61 -8.80
C MET A 455 -2.01 -18.05 -10.23
N THR A 456 -3.07 -18.30 -10.99
CA THR A 456 -3.23 -17.83 -12.37
C THR A 456 -4.00 -16.53 -12.51
N ALA A 457 -4.51 -15.98 -11.38
CA ALA A 457 -5.21 -14.69 -11.42
C ALA A 457 -4.23 -13.57 -11.82
N ASP A 458 -4.68 -12.70 -12.72
CA ASP A 458 -3.87 -11.56 -13.17
C ASP A 458 -3.99 -10.40 -12.18
N PHE A 459 -2.94 -10.20 -11.41
CA PHE A 459 -2.73 -9.05 -10.52
C PHE A 459 -1.63 -8.13 -11.03
N SER A 460 -1.22 -8.24 -12.29
CA SER A 460 -0.15 -7.42 -12.84
C SER A 460 -0.51 -5.93 -12.89
N TRP A 461 0.50 -5.09 -12.84
CA TRP A 461 0.34 -3.64 -13.02
C TRP A 461 -0.17 -3.24 -14.39
N ALA A 462 -0.17 -4.13 -15.40
CA ALA A 462 -0.64 -3.82 -16.74
C ALA A 462 -2.10 -3.35 -16.75
N ARG A 463 -2.97 -4.03 -16.00
CA ARG A 463 -4.39 -3.65 -15.84
C ARG A 463 -4.52 -2.31 -15.14
N SER A 464 -3.93 -2.17 -13.94
CA SER A 464 -4.05 -0.95 -13.13
C SER A 464 -3.46 0.27 -13.83
N ALA A 465 -2.32 0.12 -14.51
CA ALA A 465 -1.72 1.19 -15.32
C ALA A 465 -2.65 1.60 -16.48
N GLY A 466 -3.37 0.67 -17.10
CA GLY A 466 -4.39 0.96 -18.12
C GLY A 466 -5.54 1.80 -17.55
N GLU A 467 -6.02 1.47 -16.35
CA GLU A 467 -7.09 2.23 -15.67
C GLU A 467 -6.62 3.65 -15.30
N TYR A 468 -5.41 3.82 -14.74
CA TYR A 468 -4.83 5.14 -14.49
C TYR A 468 -4.63 5.94 -15.78
N ARG A 469 -4.14 5.29 -16.83
CA ARG A 469 -3.95 5.94 -18.13
C ARG A 469 -5.27 6.47 -18.69
N HIS A 470 -6.36 5.72 -18.57
CA HIS A 470 -7.69 6.18 -18.97
C HIS A 470 -8.13 7.44 -18.18
N ILE A 471 -7.85 7.50 -16.88
CA ILE A 471 -8.11 8.69 -16.06
C ILE A 471 -7.32 9.89 -16.61
N TYR A 472 -6.03 9.73 -16.90
CA TYR A 472 -5.19 10.82 -17.40
C TYR A 472 -5.63 11.29 -18.78
N GLU A 473 -5.95 10.37 -19.71
CA GLU A 473 -6.46 10.69 -21.05
C GLU A 473 -7.74 11.51 -20.96
N LYS A 474 -8.66 11.13 -20.07
CA LYS A 474 -9.91 11.88 -19.84
C LYS A 474 -9.67 13.29 -19.32
N LEU A 475 -8.62 13.54 -18.55
CA LEU A 475 -8.27 14.86 -18.03
C LEU A 475 -7.61 15.77 -19.10
N LEU A 476 -6.96 15.17 -20.07
CA LEU A 476 -6.24 15.89 -21.12
C LEU A 476 -7.11 16.18 -22.36
N GLY A 477 -8.26 15.53 -22.52
CA GLY A 477 -9.26 15.71 -23.59
C GLY A 477 -9.04 14.74 -24.70
#